data_f2ab87c5d44c791d616de41d9584223c
#
_entry.id   f2ab87c5d44c791d616de41d9584223c
#
_cell.length_a   1.000
_cell.length_b   1.000
_cell.length_c   1.000
_cell.angle_alpha   90.00
_cell.angle_beta   90.00
_cell.angle_gamma   90.00
#
_symmetry.space_group_name_H-M   'P 1'
#
loop_
_entity.id
_entity.type
_entity.pdbx_description
1 polymer ?
#
loop_
_entity_poly.entity_id
_entity_poly.type
_entity_poly.pdbx_seq_one_letter_code
_entity_poly.pdbx_strand_id
1 'polypeptide(L)'
;MRRFVVVGHRAITSGDFKLDDLCGSAGRLDVLLRAINSSFFLSHDIRREVELNLVLLGEPNPPRTIRMVGSELKYLNPDERSTGALIRNALMKKVQGEERSSPGIYISNRSYKDVLSTIPKGTQFVYLKEDGRDIRDVDFKEDVTFVLSDDQDLTAEEEELLMEHNPEKVCLGPISYHSDHCILVVNNELDRLDI
;
A
#
# COMPACT_ATOMS: atom_id res chain seq x y z
N MET A 1 10.73 9.42 -5.71
CA MET A 1 9.34 9.10 -5.27
C MET A 1 9.27 7.64 -4.86
N ARG A 2 8.92 7.37 -3.62
CA ARG A 2 8.71 6.01 -3.09
C ARG A 2 7.24 5.63 -3.24
N ARG A 3 6.95 4.50 -3.88
CA ARG A 3 5.58 3.98 -3.99
C ARG A 3 5.47 2.62 -3.34
N PHE A 4 4.35 2.40 -2.67
CA PHE A 4 3.96 1.09 -2.18
C PHE A 4 2.63 0.69 -2.81
N VAL A 5 2.55 -0.55 -3.26
CA VAL A 5 1.31 -1.19 -3.71
C VAL A 5 1.08 -2.38 -2.80
N VAL A 6 0.00 -2.34 -2.03
CA VAL A 6 -0.37 -3.40 -1.08
C VAL A 6 -1.70 -4.02 -1.50
N VAL A 7 -1.70 -5.31 -1.76
CA VAL A 7 -2.92 -6.06 -2.10
C VAL A 7 -3.56 -6.59 -0.81
N GLY A 8 -4.80 -6.20 -0.57
CA GLY A 8 -5.61 -6.66 0.55
C GLY A 8 -6.71 -7.61 0.08
N HIS A 9 -6.43 -8.92 0.12
CA HIS A 9 -7.28 -9.94 -0.50
C HIS A 9 -8.68 -10.05 0.12
N ARG A 10 -8.78 -9.82 1.43
CA ARG A 10 -10.05 -9.91 2.17
C ARG A 10 -10.58 -8.57 2.64
N ALA A 11 -9.80 -7.49 2.47
CA ALA A 11 -10.16 -6.18 2.93
C ALA A 11 -11.46 -5.69 2.27
N ILE A 12 -12.42 -5.32 3.11
CA ILE A 12 -13.78 -4.92 2.68
C ILE A 12 -13.73 -3.75 1.70
N THR A 13 -14.63 -3.79 0.72
CA THR A 13 -14.74 -2.77 -0.36
C THR A 13 -15.93 -1.82 -0.18
N SER A 14 -16.58 -1.87 0.99
CA SER A 14 -17.64 -0.93 1.39
C SER A 14 -17.31 -0.25 2.70
N GLY A 15 -18.02 0.83 3.02
CA GLY A 15 -17.93 1.49 4.31
C GLY A 15 -18.73 0.82 5.44
N ASP A 16 -19.26 -0.36 5.20
CA ASP A 16 -20.10 -1.09 6.16
C ASP A 16 -19.25 -2.00 7.06
N PHE A 17 -18.50 -1.38 7.97
CA PHE A 17 -17.72 -2.08 8.99
C PHE A 17 -17.64 -1.26 10.28
N LYS A 18 -17.26 -1.92 11.37
CA LYS A 18 -17.13 -1.30 12.70
C LYS A 18 -15.68 -0.83 12.92
N LEU A 19 -15.52 0.42 13.38
CA LEU A 19 -14.21 1.00 13.69
C LEU A 19 -13.55 0.42 14.94
N ASP A 20 -14.29 -0.27 15.77
CA ASP A 20 -13.82 -0.99 16.96
C ASP A 20 -13.56 -2.48 16.70
N ASP A 21 -13.82 -2.94 15.47
CA ASP A 21 -13.55 -4.32 15.03
C ASP A 21 -13.03 -4.36 13.58
N LEU A 22 -11.88 -3.76 13.35
CA LEU A 22 -11.24 -3.67 12.02
C LEU A 22 -10.70 -5.01 11.53
N CYS A 23 -10.37 -5.91 12.45
CA CYS A 23 -9.89 -7.25 12.11
C CYS A 23 -11.05 -8.15 11.66
N GLY A 24 -12.13 -8.23 12.45
CA GLY A 24 -13.24 -9.14 12.20
C GLY A 24 -14.25 -8.61 11.18
N SER A 25 -14.74 -7.39 11.37
CA SER A 25 -15.82 -6.83 10.53
C SER A 25 -15.36 -6.24 9.20
N ALA A 26 -14.06 -6.00 9.02
CA ALA A 26 -13.51 -5.32 7.85
C ALA A 26 -12.52 -6.18 7.03
N GLY A 27 -12.51 -7.50 7.21
CA GLY A 27 -11.68 -8.43 6.43
C GLY A 27 -10.18 -8.16 6.53
N ARG A 28 -9.67 -7.99 7.77
CA ARG A 28 -8.28 -7.69 8.06
C ARG A 28 -7.80 -6.33 7.56
N LEU A 29 -8.72 -5.34 7.51
CA LEU A 29 -8.35 -3.96 7.20
C LEU A 29 -7.28 -3.41 8.18
N ASP A 30 -7.21 -3.92 9.41
CA ASP A 30 -6.18 -3.60 10.39
C ASP A 30 -4.75 -3.70 9.84
N VAL A 31 -4.47 -4.72 9.02
CA VAL A 31 -3.16 -4.90 8.37
C VAL A 31 -2.84 -3.72 7.45
N LEU A 32 -3.82 -3.31 6.65
CA LEU A 32 -3.65 -2.21 5.71
C LEU A 32 -3.55 -0.84 6.43
N LEU A 33 -4.24 -0.67 7.55
CA LEU A 33 -4.12 0.55 8.35
C LEU A 33 -2.72 0.67 8.98
N ARG A 34 -2.14 -0.42 9.44
CA ARG A 34 -0.73 -0.44 9.89
C ARG A 34 0.22 -0.15 8.75
N ALA A 35 -0.05 -0.67 7.53
CA ALA A 35 0.73 -0.33 6.34
C ALA A 35 0.67 1.18 6.02
N ILE A 36 -0.49 1.83 6.17
CA ILE A 36 -0.60 3.30 6.07
C ILE A 36 0.31 3.97 7.10
N ASN A 37 0.26 3.55 8.36
CA ASN A 37 1.09 4.13 9.41
C ASN A 37 2.59 4.02 9.09
N SER A 38 3.05 2.83 8.71
CA SER A 38 4.45 2.59 8.36
C SER A 38 4.90 3.31 7.10
N SER A 39 3.97 3.59 6.18
CA SER A 39 4.27 4.35 4.95
C SER A 39 4.51 5.83 5.21
N PHE A 40 3.74 6.44 6.12
CA PHE A 40 3.68 7.89 6.20
C PHE A 40 4.23 8.49 7.49
N PHE A 41 4.04 7.86 8.65
CA PHE A 41 4.37 8.53 9.91
C PHE A 41 5.86 8.59 10.21
N LEU A 42 6.29 9.78 10.62
CA LEU A 42 7.54 10.09 11.28
C LEU A 42 7.23 10.57 12.71
N SER A 43 8.25 10.80 13.53
CA SER A 43 8.08 11.23 14.92
C SER A 43 7.28 12.54 15.07
N HIS A 44 7.47 13.49 14.16
CA HIS A 44 6.87 14.84 14.24
C HIS A 44 6.26 15.33 12.91
N ASP A 45 6.26 14.49 11.87
CA ASP A 45 5.72 14.83 10.55
C ASP A 45 5.24 13.54 9.85
N ILE A 46 4.84 13.70 8.60
CA ILE A 46 4.56 12.59 7.68
C ILE A 46 5.47 12.68 6.45
N ARG A 47 5.79 11.54 5.86
CA ARG A 47 6.57 11.44 4.62
C ARG A 47 5.79 12.06 3.47
N ARG A 48 6.39 13.05 2.83
CA ARG A 48 5.77 13.80 1.72
C ARG A 48 6.09 13.19 0.35
N GLU A 49 7.17 12.45 0.27
CA GLU A 49 7.68 11.80 -0.93
C GLU A 49 7.13 10.38 -1.15
N VAL A 50 6.16 9.96 -0.36
CA VAL A 50 5.57 8.62 -0.42
C VAL A 50 4.18 8.64 -1.07
N GLU A 51 3.91 7.65 -1.91
CA GLU A 51 2.58 7.29 -2.41
C GLU A 51 2.26 5.84 -2.01
N LEU A 52 1.06 5.61 -1.51
CA LEU A 52 0.58 4.28 -1.16
C LEU A 52 -0.70 3.95 -1.93
N ASN A 53 -0.73 2.80 -2.58
CA ASN A 53 -1.90 2.26 -3.24
C ASN A 53 -2.35 0.99 -2.51
N LEU A 54 -3.54 1.02 -1.93
CA LEU A 54 -4.18 -0.14 -1.30
C LEU A 54 -5.22 -0.71 -2.26
N VAL A 55 -5.00 -1.91 -2.76
CA VAL A 55 -5.93 -2.62 -3.64
C VAL A 55 -6.76 -3.57 -2.80
N LEU A 56 -8.04 -3.27 -2.64
CA LEU A 56 -8.98 -3.99 -1.79
C LEU A 56 -9.79 -4.97 -2.63
N LEU A 57 -9.75 -6.25 -2.30
CA LEU A 57 -10.35 -7.34 -3.08
C LEU A 57 -11.47 -8.09 -2.34
N GLY A 58 -11.77 -7.71 -1.09
CA GLY A 58 -12.88 -8.30 -0.35
C GLY A 58 -14.25 -7.83 -0.84
N GLU A 59 -15.28 -8.57 -0.44
CA GLU A 59 -16.67 -8.20 -0.75
C GLU A 59 -17.07 -6.83 -0.14
N PRO A 60 -18.17 -6.18 -0.59
CA PRO A 60 -19.13 -6.66 -1.61
C PRO A 60 -18.86 -6.14 -3.03
N ASN A 61 -17.91 -5.25 -3.25
CA ASN A 61 -17.73 -4.55 -4.53
C ASN A 61 -16.26 -4.50 -5.01
N PRO A 62 -15.52 -5.63 -5.04
CA PRO A 62 -14.14 -5.62 -5.54
C PRO A 62 -14.07 -5.36 -7.04
N PRO A 63 -12.99 -4.77 -7.56
CA PRO A 63 -11.91 -4.16 -6.76
C PRO A 63 -12.22 -2.73 -6.33
N ARG A 64 -11.61 -2.29 -5.25
CA ARG A 64 -11.56 -0.89 -4.84
C ARG A 64 -10.11 -0.52 -4.53
N THR A 65 -9.64 0.60 -5.04
CA THR A 65 -8.29 1.08 -4.76
C THR A 65 -8.33 2.41 -4.03
N ILE A 66 -7.62 2.49 -2.92
CA ILE A 66 -7.36 3.73 -2.19
C ILE A 66 -5.93 4.14 -2.46
N ARG A 67 -5.75 5.32 -3.06
CA ARG A 67 -4.44 5.93 -3.30
C ARG A 67 -4.24 7.09 -2.34
N MET A 68 -3.11 7.07 -1.64
CA MET A 68 -2.73 8.11 -0.69
C MET A 68 -1.43 8.77 -1.13
N VAL A 69 -1.42 10.11 -1.17
CA VAL A 69 -0.31 10.93 -1.65
C VAL A 69 0.22 11.78 -0.51
N GLY A 70 1.41 11.49 -0.02
CA GLY A 70 2.01 12.10 1.16
C GLY A 70 2.11 13.62 1.09
N SER A 71 2.48 14.19 -0.07
CA SER A 71 2.57 15.65 -0.26
C SER A 71 1.23 16.39 -0.11
N GLU A 72 0.11 15.67 -0.25
CA GLU A 72 -1.23 16.25 -0.18
C GLU A 72 -1.97 15.91 1.12
N LEU A 73 -1.48 14.94 1.91
CA LEU A 73 -2.13 14.50 3.15
C LEU A 73 -2.17 15.62 4.20
N LYS A 74 -3.35 15.83 4.83
CA LYS A 74 -3.55 16.86 5.86
C LYS A 74 -4.13 16.34 7.18
N TYR A 75 -4.95 15.31 7.17
CA TYR A 75 -5.77 14.90 8.33
C TYR A 75 -5.48 13.47 8.80
N LEU A 76 -4.34 12.91 8.39
CA LEU A 76 -3.93 11.59 8.82
C LEU A 76 -3.42 11.66 10.27
N ASN A 77 -3.90 10.76 11.12
CA ASN A 77 -3.46 10.59 12.51
C ASN A 77 -2.92 9.17 12.72
N PRO A 78 -2.00 8.95 13.67
CA PRO A 78 -1.33 7.66 13.83
C PRO A 78 -2.19 6.56 14.46
N ASP A 79 -3.40 6.86 14.91
CA ASP A 79 -4.29 5.86 15.47
C ASP A 79 -5.14 5.13 14.40
N GLU A 80 -5.30 3.82 14.55
CA GLU A 80 -6.02 2.98 13.58
C GLU A 80 -7.49 3.39 13.42
N ARG A 81 -8.13 3.89 14.46
CA ARG A 81 -9.55 4.24 14.43
C ARG A 81 -9.83 5.47 13.58
N SER A 82 -9.04 6.53 13.71
CA SER A 82 -9.18 7.73 12.89
C SER A 82 -8.77 7.48 11.44
N THR A 83 -7.70 6.72 11.22
CA THR A 83 -7.31 6.27 9.87
C THR A 83 -8.40 5.39 9.25
N GLY A 84 -8.94 4.44 10.00
CA GLY A 84 -10.08 3.62 9.57
C GLY A 84 -11.32 4.42 9.22
N ALA A 85 -11.60 5.51 9.93
CA ALA A 85 -12.70 6.41 9.60
C ALA A 85 -12.50 7.14 8.26
N LEU A 86 -11.27 7.56 7.94
CA LEU A 86 -10.94 8.15 6.64
C LEU A 86 -11.14 7.14 5.50
N ILE A 87 -10.67 5.90 5.69
CA ILE A 87 -10.85 4.82 4.72
C ILE A 87 -12.33 4.48 4.54
N ARG A 88 -13.09 4.38 5.63
CA ARG A 88 -14.54 4.17 5.59
C ARG A 88 -15.25 5.24 4.77
N ASN A 89 -14.93 6.51 5.00
CA ASN A 89 -15.50 7.63 4.26
C ASN A 89 -15.17 7.56 2.75
N ALA A 90 -13.96 7.12 2.39
CA ALA A 90 -13.60 6.89 1.00
C ALA A 90 -14.44 5.76 0.40
N LEU A 91 -14.56 4.63 1.08
CA LEU A 91 -15.31 3.46 0.60
C LEU A 91 -16.83 3.69 0.47
N MET A 92 -17.38 4.65 1.19
CA MET A 92 -18.80 5.05 1.05
C MET A 92 -19.11 5.80 -0.25
N LYS A 93 -18.08 6.32 -0.94
CA LYS A 93 -18.28 7.05 -2.20
C LYS A 93 -18.62 6.09 -3.35
N LYS A 94 -19.57 6.49 -4.20
CA LYS A 94 -19.79 5.88 -5.51
C LYS A 94 -18.93 6.58 -6.52
N VAL A 95 -18.02 5.86 -7.16
CA VAL A 95 -17.03 6.43 -8.08
C VAL A 95 -17.18 5.85 -9.48
N GLN A 96 -16.99 6.66 -10.50
CA GLN A 96 -16.90 6.24 -11.91
C GLN A 96 -15.46 6.28 -12.45
N GLY A 97 -14.56 6.92 -11.74
CA GLY A 97 -13.14 7.05 -12.04
C GLY A 97 -12.37 7.14 -10.74
N GLU A 98 -11.37 8.00 -10.68
CA GLU A 98 -10.69 8.32 -9.43
C GLU A 98 -11.27 9.61 -8.84
N GLU A 99 -11.73 9.56 -7.60
CA GLU A 99 -12.31 10.70 -6.89
C GLU A 99 -11.56 10.96 -5.58
N ARG A 100 -11.42 12.23 -5.24
CA ARG A 100 -10.85 12.66 -3.98
C ARG A 100 -11.86 12.48 -2.84
N SER A 101 -11.48 11.74 -1.80
CA SER A 101 -12.26 11.58 -0.58
C SER A 101 -11.94 12.65 0.46
N SER A 102 -10.65 12.87 0.69
CA SER A 102 -10.11 13.92 1.55
C SER A 102 -8.75 14.37 1.00
N PRO A 103 -8.14 15.44 1.52
CA PRO A 103 -6.83 15.87 1.05
C PRO A 103 -5.81 14.74 1.08
N GLY A 104 -5.27 14.40 -0.11
CA GLY A 104 -4.31 13.33 -0.29
C GLY A 104 -4.85 11.92 -0.27
N ILE A 105 -6.17 11.72 -0.19
CA ILE A 105 -6.81 10.39 -0.22
C ILE A 105 -7.79 10.32 -1.38
N TYR A 106 -7.56 9.37 -2.27
CA TYR A 106 -8.33 9.13 -3.49
C TYR A 106 -8.90 7.73 -3.48
N ILE A 107 -10.06 7.55 -4.12
CA ILE A 107 -10.75 6.27 -4.25
C ILE A 107 -11.12 6.02 -5.71
N SER A 108 -10.95 4.79 -6.17
CA SER A 108 -11.30 4.36 -7.52
C SER A 108 -11.74 2.89 -7.53
N ASN A 109 -12.24 2.43 -8.69
CA ASN A 109 -12.52 1.02 -8.96
C ASN A 109 -11.38 0.36 -9.76
N ARG A 110 -10.15 0.88 -9.68
CA ARG A 110 -8.99 0.28 -10.34
C ARG A 110 -8.69 -1.09 -9.76
N SER A 111 -8.43 -2.04 -10.64
CA SER A 111 -7.88 -3.34 -10.28
C SER A 111 -6.38 -3.25 -9.97
N TYR A 112 -5.80 -4.33 -9.45
CA TYR A 112 -4.35 -4.43 -9.27
C TYR A 112 -3.59 -4.19 -10.58
N LYS A 113 -4.05 -4.80 -11.69
CA LYS A 113 -3.49 -4.58 -13.03
C LYS A 113 -3.55 -3.10 -13.44
N ASP A 114 -4.69 -2.45 -13.19
CA ASP A 114 -4.84 -1.03 -13.53
C ASP A 114 -3.86 -0.17 -12.71
N VAL A 115 -3.70 -0.46 -11.41
CA VAL A 115 -2.75 0.25 -10.55
C VAL A 115 -1.33 0.12 -11.09
N LEU A 116 -0.87 -1.10 -11.38
CA LEU A 116 0.47 -1.31 -11.95
C LEU A 116 0.66 -0.54 -13.26
N SER A 117 -0.36 -0.49 -14.10
CA SER A 117 -0.34 0.22 -15.39
C SER A 117 -0.28 1.75 -15.26
N THR A 118 -0.71 2.31 -14.12
CA THR A 118 -0.65 3.77 -13.86
C THR A 118 0.72 4.24 -13.38
N ILE A 119 1.58 3.33 -12.95
CA ILE A 119 2.92 3.65 -12.46
C ILE A 119 3.77 4.18 -13.62
N PRO A 120 4.49 5.30 -13.45
CA PRO A 120 5.25 5.93 -14.52
C PRO A 120 6.27 4.97 -15.16
N LYS A 121 6.43 5.05 -16.48
CA LYS A 121 7.45 4.29 -17.19
C LYS A 121 8.85 4.64 -16.71
N GLY A 122 9.69 3.63 -16.53
CA GLY A 122 11.05 3.80 -16.04
C GLY A 122 11.19 3.70 -14.52
N THR A 123 10.07 3.65 -13.79
CA THR A 123 10.07 3.30 -12.36
C THR A 123 10.67 1.92 -12.15
N GLN A 124 11.51 1.76 -11.13
CA GLN A 124 12.00 0.45 -10.71
C GLN A 124 10.90 -0.25 -9.92
N PHE A 125 10.50 -1.45 -10.36
CA PHE A 125 9.61 -2.31 -9.60
C PHE A 125 10.42 -3.25 -8.71
N VAL A 126 9.98 -3.39 -7.47
CA VAL A 126 10.56 -4.28 -6.47
C VAL A 126 9.46 -5.15 -5.89
N TYR A 127 9.65 -6.45 -5.96
CA TYR A 127 8.79 -7.43 -5.32
C TYR A 127 9.43 -7.89 -4.01
N LEU A 128 8.80 -7.56 -2.88
CA LEU A 128 9.29 -8.00 -1.58
C LEU A 128 8.95 -9.46 -1.35
N LYS A 129 9.98 -10.31 -1.33
CA LYS A 129 9.85 -11.77 -1.13
C LYS A 129 11.10 -12.32 -0.44
N GLU A 130 10.92 -13.34 0.39
CA GLU A 130 11.98 -13.89 1.25
C GLU A 130 13.14 -14.52 0.45
N ASP A 131 12.87 -15.03 -0.75
CA ASP A 131 13.86 -15.62 -1.65
C ASP A 131 14.56 -14.61 -2.57
N GLY A 132 14.36 -13.32 -2.32
CA GLY A 132 14.95 -12.23 -3.09
C GLY A 132 16.39 -11.92 -2.72
N ARG A 133 16.99 -10.96 -3.45
CA ARG A 133 18.30 -10.37 -3.14
C ARG A 133 18.20 -9.51 -1.88
N ASP A 134 19.23 -9.47 -1.04
CA ASP A 134 19.22 -8.60 0.16
C ASP A 134 19.06 -7.14 -0.24
N ILE A 135 18.14 -6.43 0.45
CA ILE A 135 17.84 -5.03 0.17
C ILE A 135 19.07 -4.12 0.19
N ARG A 136 20.08 -4.47 0.97
CA ARG A 136 21.35 -3.72 1.11
C ARG A 136 22.26 -3.85 -0.10
N ASP A 137 22.04 -4.86 -0.93
CA ASP A 137 22.83 -5.12 -2.13
C ASP A 137 22.15 -4.58 -3.40
N VAL A 138 20.99 -3.92 -3.26
CA VAL A 138 20.20 -3.39 -4.37
C VAL A 138 20.53 -1.93 -4.63
N ASP A 139 20.76 -1.59 -5.90
CA ASP A 139 20.88 -0.19 -6.35
C ASP A 139 19.49 0.39 -6.63
N PHE A 140 19.01 1.26 -5.78
CA PHE A 140 17.69 1.87 -5.93
C PHE A 140 17.72 3.13 -6.79
N LYS A 141 16.69 3.28 -7.63
CA LYS A 141 16.40 4.51 -8.35
C LYS A 141 15.60 5.47 -7.47
N GLU A 142 15.65 6.77 -7.78
CA GLU A 142 14.82 7.79 -7.13
C GLU A 142 13.30 7.50 -7.24
N ASP A 143 12.88 6.90 -8.38
CA ASP A 143 11.51 6.42 -8.59
C ASP A 143 11.46 4.91 -8.44
N VAL A 144 10.94 4.44 -7.33
CA VAL A 144 10.83 3.01 -7.00
C VAL A 144 9.44 2.66 -6.48
N THR A 145 8.95 1.50 -6.87
CA THR A 145 7.65 0.95 -6.44
C THR A 145 7.86 -0.43 -5.83
N PHE A 146 7.51 -0.56 -4.57
CA PHE A 146 7.51 -1.80 -3.82
C PHE A 146 6.13 -2.43 -3.85
N VAL A 147 6.06 -3.70 -4.19
CA VAL A 147 4.82 -4.47 -4.25
C VAL A 147 4.86 -5.54 -3.16
N LEU A 148 3.80 -5.61 -2.40
CA LEU A 148 3.60 -6.57 -1.32
C LEU A 148 2.09 -6.81 -1.12
N SER A 149 1.76 -7.77 -0.27
CA SER A 149 0.37 -8.13 0.05
C SER A 149 0.07 -8.00 1.54
N ASP A 150 -1.14 -8.32 1.93
CA ASP A 150 -1.60 -8.33 3.33
C ASP A 150 -1.02 -9.50 4.14
N ASP A 151 -1.85 -10.29 4.79
CA ASP A 151 -1.49 -11.51 5.52
C ASP A 151 -1.51 -12.78 4.64
N GLN A 152 -1.69 -12.64 3.34
CA GLN A 152 -1.64 -13.68 2.33
C GLN A 152 -0.63 -13.30 1.25
N ASP A 153 0.04 -14.30 0.67
CA ASP A 153 0.93 -14.08 -0.47
C ASP A 153 0.13 -13.61 -1.70
N LEU A 154 0.81 -12.94 -2.64
CA LEU A 154 0.23 -12.69 -3.96
C LEU A 154 -0.17 -14.02 -4.60
N THR A 155 -1.32 -14.05 -5.25
CA THR A 155 -1.76 -15.19 -6.05
C THR A 155 -0.86 -15.35 -7.28
N ALA A 156 -0.88 -16.54 -7.91
CA ALA A 156 -0.11 -16.79 -9.13
C ALA A 156 -0.46 -15.79 -10.25
N GLU A 157 -1.74 -15.42 -10.39
CA GLU A 157 -2.19 -14.43 -11.36
C GLU A 157 -1.65 -13.03 -11.06
N GLU A 158 -1.61 -12.63 -9.80
CA GLU A 158 -1.05 -11.34 -9.36
C GLU A 158 0.47 -11.31 -9.55
N GLU A 159 1.16 -12.42 -9.25
CA GLU A 159 2.60 -12.54 -9.55
C GLU A 159 2.86 -12.43 -11.06
N GLU A 160 2.08 -13.10 -11.91
CA GLU A 160 2.23 -13.01 -13.36
C GLU A 160 2.07 -11.57 -13.86
N LEU A 161 1.05 -10.84 -13.39
CA LEU A 161 0.85 -9.42 -13.73
C LEU A 161 2.04 -8.55 -13.29
N LEU A 162 2.60 -8.82 -12.12
CA LEU A 162 3.77 -8.09 -11.63
C LEU A 162 5.00 -8.39 -12.49
N MET A 163 5.19 -9.64 -12.91
CA MET A 163 6.34 -10.06 -13.74
C MET A 163 6.37 -9.36 -15.10
N GLU A 164 5.23 -8.89 -15.64
CA GLU A 164 5.18 -8.07 -16.86
C GLU A 164 5.98 -6.75 -16.71
N HIS A 165 6.19 -6.30 -15.49
CA HIS A 165 6.96 -5.08 -15.16
C HIS A 165 8.43 -5.33 -14.83
N ASN A 166 8.92 -6.57 -14.97
CA ASN A 166 10.29 -7.00 -14.67
C ASN A 166 10.77 -6.56 -13.27
N PRO A 167 10.06 -6.91 -12.19
CA PRO A 167 10.42 -6.50 -10.85
C PRO A 167 11.72 -7.19 -10.39
N GLU A 168 12.52 -6.49 -9.61
CA GLU A 168 13.59 -7.10 -8.84
C GLU A 168 12.99 -7.74 -7.58
N LYS A 169 13.29 -9.03 -7.34
CA LYS A 169 12.90 -9.68 -6.08
C LYS A 169 13.88 -9.31 -4.99
N VAL A 170 13.38 -8.80 -3.88
CA VAL A 170 14.18 -8.27 -2.78
C VAL A 170 13.69 -8.82 -1.45
N CYS A 171 14.61 -9.33 -0.63
CA CYS A 171 14.33 -9.72 0.75
C CYS A 171 14.85 -8.67 1.74
N LEU A 172 14.23 -8.63 2.91
CA LEU A 172 14.54 -7.66 3.97
C LEU A 172 15.39 -8.28 5.10
N GLY A 173 15.91 -9.47 4.86
CA GLY A 173 16.71 -10.23 5.83
C GLY A 173 16.22 -11.67 5.99
N PRO A 174 16.78 -12.43 6.93
CA PRO A 174 16.56 -13.88 7.05
C PRO A 174 15.23 -14.27 7.71
N ILE A 175 14.42 -13.30 8.11
CA ILE A 175 13.15 -13.53 8.84
C ILE A 175 12.02 -12.82 8.10
N SER A 176 10.88 -13.50 7.96
CA SER A 176 9.65 -12.90 7.41
C SER A 176 9.05 -11.91 8.39
N TYR A 177 8.69 -10.75 7.87
CA TYR A 177 8.05 -9.67 8.62
C TYR A 177 6.60 -9.47 8.17
N HIS A 178 5.79 -8.89 9.04
CA HIS A 178 4.48 -8.36 8.63
C HIS A 178 4.65 -7.23 7.61
N SER A 179 3.66 -7.05 6.74
CA SER A 179 3.72 -6.09 5.63
C SER A 179 4.01 -4.65 6.07
N ASP A 180 3.44 -4.22 7.19
CA ASP A 180 3.71 -2.92 7.78
C ASP A 180 5.17 -2.77 8.26
N HIS A 181 5.75 -3.82 8.84
CA HIS A 181 7.17 -3.85 9.21
C HIS A 181 8.06 -3.86 7.97
N CYS A 182 7.68 -4.56 6.90
CA CYS A 182 8.40 -4.53 5.62
C CYS A 182 8.49 -3.10 5.09
N ILE A 183 7.38 -2.36 5.07
CA ILE A 183 7.34 -0.97 4.65
C ILE A 183 8.26 -0.09 5.51
N LEU A 184 8.27 -0.31 6.82
CA LEU A 184 9.14 0.45 7.73
C LEU A 184 10.61 0.18 7.46
N VAL A 185 11.01 -1.09 7.26
CA VAL A 185 12.40 -1.46 6.95
C VAL A 185 12.83 -0.86 5.60
N VAL A 186 11.98 -0.97 4.57
CA VAL A 186 12.23 -0.35 3.26
C VAL A 186 12.44 1.15 3.39
N ASN A 187 11.53 1.83 4.10
CA ASN A 187 11.67 3.27 4.32
C ASN A 187 12.98 3.62 5.04
N ASN A 188 13.40 2.82 6.04
CA ASN A 188 14.64 3.05 6.76
C ASN A 188 15.88 2.87 5.84
N GLU A 189 15.91 1.84 5.00
CA GLU A 189 17.02 1.65 4.07
C GLU A 189 17.10 2.76 3.03
N LEU A 190 15.97 3.20 2.47
CA LEU A 190 15.95 4.31 1.51
C LEU A 190 16.33 5.66 2.17
N ASP A 191 15.95 5.88 3.43
CA ASP A 191 16.38 7.06 4.21
C ASP A 191 17.89 7.09 4.40
N ARG A 192 18.53 5.92 4.58
CA ARG A 192 20.00 5.80 4.72
C ARG A 192 20.74 6.06 3.41
N LEU A 193 20.07 5.84 2.28
CA LEU A 193 20.61 6.08 0.94
C LEU A 193 20.28 7.49 0.41
N ASP A 194 19.51 8.27 1.15
CA ASP A 194 19.06 9.63 0.79
C ASP A 194 18.23 9.64 -0.52
N ILE A 195 17.35 8.62 -0.68
CA ILE A 195 16.49 8.41 -1.87
C ILE A 195 15.03 8.66 -1.55
#